data_7493630c0fb37cca75952882e7d83852
#
_entry.id   7493630c0fb37cca75952882e7d83852
#
_cell.length_a   1.000
_cell.length_b   1.000
_cell.length_c   1.000
_cell.angle_alpha   90.00
_cell.angle_beta   90.00
_cell.angle_gamma   90.00
#
_symmetry.space_group_name_H-M   'P 1'
#
loop_
_entity.id
_entity.type
_entity.pdbx_description
1 polymer ?
#
loop_
_entity_poly.entity_id
_entity_poly.type
_entity_poly.pdbx_seq_one_letter_code
_entity_poly.pdbx_strand_id
1 'polypeptide(L)'
;AEDGIRDALLELKTEVENRGFHVIGAGAFPTEHSIVRSIGLSRPNKADLKTISEFGIALNRRIKNEDLSALSIQVPGNTPYRKYAKTPLIPKADVSLCTECKACVKSCPAGAISAQDPKKTDK
;
A
#
# COMPACT_ATOMS: atom_id res chain seq x y z
N ALA A 1 -9.03 10.66 -8.51
CA ALA A 1 -8.48 9.85 -7.38
C ALA A 1 -8.67 8.35 -7.57
N GLU A 2 -9.49 7.92 -8.52
CA GLU A 2 -9.76 6.47 -8.77
C GLU A 2 -8.66 5.75 -9.54
N ASP A 3 -7.86 6.46 -10.34
CA ASP A 3 -6.93 5.82 -11.28
C ASP A 3 -5.68 5.19 -10.64
N GLY A 4 -5.30 5.59 -9.43
CA GLY A 4 -4.11 5.07 -8.76
C GLY A 4 -4.31 3.73 -8.04
N ILE A 5 -5.54 3.38 -7.69
CA ILE A 5 -5.86 2.19 -6.88
C ILE A 5 -6.20 0.99 -7.77
N ARG A 6 -6.65 1.23 -9.00
CA ARG A 6 -7.20 0.19 -9.90
C ARG A 6 -6.22 -0.94 -10.16
N ASP A 7 -5.02 -0.62 -10.59
CA ASP A 7 -4.02 -1.65 -10.93
C ASP A 7 -3.47 -2.32 -9.68
N ALA A 8 -3.30 -1.58 -8.58
CA ALA A 8 -2.78 -2.13 -7.33
C ALA A 8 -3.65 -3.25 -6.74
N LEU A 9 -4.99 -3.13 -6.86
CA LEU A 9 -5.89 -4.17 -6.37
C LEU A 9 -5.81 -5.43 -7.23
N LEU A 10 -5.72 -5.27 -8.55
CA LEU A 10 -5.54 -6.37 -9.49
C LEU A 10 -4.17 -7.04 -9.33
N GLU A 11 -3.12 -6.24 -9.18
CA GLU A 11 -1.76 -6.72 -8.94
C GLU A 11 -1.69 -7.54 -7.64
N LEU A 12 -2.24 -7.01 -6.54
CA LEU A 12 -2.30 -7.71 -5.25
C LEU A 12 -3.06 -9.04 -5.38
N LYS A 13 -4.25 -9.04 -6.03
CA LYS A 13 -5.01 -10.26 -6.28
C LYS A 13 -4.16 -11.28 -7.03
N THR A 14 -3.54 -10.87 -8.12
CA THR A 14 -2.72 -11.74 -8.97
C THR A 14 -1.54 -12.33 -8.19
N GLU A 15 -0.84 -11.51 -7.41
CA GLU A 15 0.32 -11.96 -6.61
C GLU A 15 -0.07 -12.98 -5.54
N VAL A 16 -1.18 -12.79 -4.84
CA VAL A 16 -1.61 -13.76 -3.82
C VAL A 16 -2.13 -15.04 -4.43
N GLU A 17 -2.82 -14.98 -5.58
CA GLU A 17 -3.28 -16.17 -6.31
C GLU A 17 -2.10 -16.98 -6.89
N ASN A 18 -1.08 -16.32 -7.41
CA ASN A 18 0.16 -16.97 -7.88
C ASN A 18 0.92 -17.70 -6.75
N ARG A 19 0.67 -17.33 -5.50
CA ARG A 19 1.21 -17.99 -4.31
C ARG A 19 0.31 -19.08 -3.74
N GLY A 20 -0.74 -19.45 -4.46
CA GLY A 20 -1.65 -20.54 -4.10
C GLY A 20 -2.79 -20.14 -3.16
N PHE A 21 -3.01 -18.85 -2.90
CA PHE A 21 -4.17 -18.39 -2.16
C PHE A 21 -5.39 -18.25 -3.08
N HIS A 22 -6.56 -18.48 -2.54
CA HIS A 22 -7.82 -18.24 -3.23
C HIS A 22 -8.46 -16.95 -2.74
N VAL A 23 -8.65 -15.98 -3.63
CA VAL A 23 -9.15 -14.65 -3.26
C VAL A 23 -10.67 -14.63 -3.32
N ILE A 24 -11.33 -14.56 -2.18
CA ILE A 24 -12.79 -14.58 -2.04
C ILE A 24 -13.45 -13.20 -1.98
N GLY A 25 -12.64 -12.14 -1.85
CA GLY A 25 -13.12 -10.77 -1.86
C GLY A 25 -11.95 -9.80 -1.83
N ALA A 26 -12.14 -8.63 -2.39
CA ALA A 26 -11.16 -7.56 -2.39
C ALA A 26 -11.87 -6.20 -2.27
N GLY A 27 -11.25 -5.26 -1.58
CA GLY A 27 -11.78 -3.91 -1.40
C GLY A 27 -10.67 -2.90 -1.21
N ALA A 28 -10.89 -1.69 -1.73
CA ALA A 28 -10.01 -0.55 -1.52
C ALA A 28 -10.79 0.55 -0.81
N PHE A 29 -10.27 0.98 0.32
CA PHE A 29 -10.93 1.98 1.16
C PHE A 29 -10.04 3.20 1.31
N PRO A 30 -10.58 4.43 1.11
CA PRO A 30 -9.79 5.64 1.21
C PRO A 30 -9.38 5.93 2.65
N THR A 31 -8.14 6.38 2.81
CA THR A 31 -7.59 6.86 4.08
C THR A 31 -6.90 8.19 3.89
N GLU A 32 -6.69 8.92 4.98
CA GLU A 32 -5.90 10.15 4.96
C GLU A 32 -4.45 9.82 4.58
N HIS A 33 -3.88 10.61 3.68
CA HIS A 33 -2.49 10.43 3.25
C HIS A 33 -1.52 10.85 4.36
N SER A 34 -0.57 10.00 4.70
CA SER A 34 0.34 10.19 5.85
C SER A 34 1.22 11.44 5.77
N ILE A 35 1.60 11.87 4.57
CA ILE A 35 2.47 13.03 4.34
C ILE A 35 1.65 14.24 3.89
N VAL A 36 0.79 14.09 2.90
CA VAL A 36 -0.03 15.16 2.34
C VAL A 36 -1.45 15.03 2.88
N ARG A 37 -1.66 15.47 4.11
CA ARG A 37 -2.90 15.26 4.87
C ARG A 37 -4.16 15.84 4.22
N SER A 38 -4.05 16.83 3.34
CA SER A 38 -5.17 17.33 2.55
C SER A 38 -5.77 16.28 1.59
N ILE A 39 -5.01 15.24 1.26
CA ILE A 39 -5.50 14.12 0.45
C ILE A 39 -6.20 13.14 1.37
N GLY A 40 -7.50 12.97 1.18
CA GLY A 40 -8.33 12.08 2.01
C GLY A 40 -8.49 12.56 3.46
N LEU A 41 -8.44 13.88 3.68
CA LEU A 41 -8.56 14.48 5.02
C LEU A 41 -9.75 13.90 5.80
N SER A 42 -9.49 13.54 7.05
CA SER A 42 -10.46 12.93 7.98
C SER A 42 -11.06 11.59 7.51
N ARG A 43 -10.36 10.87 6.63
CA ARG A 43 -10.76 9.52 6.24
C ARG A 43 -9.89 8.44 6.90
N PRO A 44 -10.47 7.28 7.31
CA PRO A 44 -11.87 6.90 7.12
C PRO A 44 -12.84 7.66 8.06
N ASN A 45 -13.94 8.15 7.51
CA ASN A 45 -15.03 8.77 8.27
C ASN A 45 -16.10 7.72 8.65
N LYS A 46 -17.18 8.15 9.29
CA LYS A 46 -18.26 7.24 9.73
C LYS A 46 -18.92 6.47 8.58
N ALA A 47 -19.06 7.09 7.41
CA ALA A 47 -19.61 6.42 6.22
C ALA A 47 -18.63 5.37 5.68
N ASP A 48 -17.35 5.67 5.67
CA ASP A 48 -16.31 4.71 5.28
C ASP A 48 -16.30 3.50 6.21
N LEU A 49 -16.33 3.74 7.53
CA LEU A 49 -16.37 2.67 8.52
C LEU A 49 -17.60 1.78 8.38
N LYS A 50 -18.77 2.36 8.05
CA LYS A 50 -19.97 1.60 7.74
C LYS A 50 -19.76 0.71 6.53
N THR A 51 -19.22 1.26 5.42
CA THR A 51 -18.92 0.50 4.19
C THR A 51 -17.94 -0.64 4.45
N ILE A 52 -16.88 -0.39 5.23
CA ILE A 52 -15.90 -1.41 5.63
C ILE A 52 -16.58 -2.53 6.44
N SER A 53 -17.44 -2.17 7.38
CA SER A 53 -18.19 -3.13 8.19
C SER A 53 -19.14 -3.99 7.32
N GLU A 54 -19.87 -3.37 6.42
CA GLU A 54 -20.77 -4.07 5.48
C GLU A 54 -19.99 -5.02 4.57
N PHE A 55 -18.82 -4.63 4.10
CA PHE A 55 -17.92 -5.49 3.34
C PHE A 55 -17.48 -6.72 4.16
N GLY A 56 -17.08 -6.52 5.42
CA GLY A 56 -16.73 -7.63 6.32
C GLY A 56 -17.90 -8.59 6.58
N ILE A 57 -19.12 -8.07 6.76
CA ILE A 57 -20.34 -8.87 6.91
C ILE A 57 -20.62 -9.67 5.65
N ALA A 58 -20.49 -9.06 4.48
CA ALA A 58 -20.71 -9.75 3.20
C ALA A 58 -19.69 -10.89 3.00
N LEU A 59 -18.41 -10.67 3.32
CA LEU A 59 -17.40 -11.72 3.27
C LEU A 59 -17.71 -12.88 4.23
N ASN A 60 -18.09 -12.57 5.47
CA ASN A 60 -18.45 -13.59 6.45
C ASN A 60 -19.67 -14.42 6.01
N ARG A 61 -20.65 -13.79 5.37
CA ARG A 61 -21.80 -14.51 4.76
C ARG A 61 -21.35 -15.43 3.65
N ARG A 62 -20.46 -14.97 2.77
CA ARG A 62 -19.90 -15.75 1.68
C ARG A 62 -19.15 -16.98 2.19
N ILE A 63 -18.30 -16.81 3.20
CA ILE A 63 -17.55 -17.90 3.85
C ILE A 63 -18.48 -18.98 4.41
N LYS A 64 -19.64 -18.60 4.93
CA LYS A 64 -20.58 -19.54 5.57
C LYS A 64 -21.51 -20.27 4.59
N ASN A 65 -21.80 -19.67 3.45
CA ASN A 65 -22.91 -20.09 2.61
C ASN A 65 -22.53 -20.46 1.16
N GLU A 66 -21.31 -20.19 0.73
CA GLU A 66 -20.88 -20.39 -0.66
C GLU A 66 -19.76 -21.45 -0.75
N ASP A 67 -19.69 -22.15 -1.87
CA ASP A 67 -18.52 -22.96 -2.20
C ASP A 67 -17.39 -22.05 -2.64
N LEU A 68 -16.44 -21.83 -1.74
CA LEU A 68 -15.33 -20.93 -1.97
C LEU A 68 -14.37 -21.44 -3.04
N SER A 69 -14.32 -22.75 -3.29
CA SER A 69 -13.40 -23.34 -4.26
C SER A 69 -13.77 -23.00 -5.72
N ALA A 70 -15.04 -22.80 -5.98
CA ALA A 70 -15.57 -22.42 -7.29
C ALA A 70 -15.70 -20.90 -7.48
N LEU A 71 -15.42 -20.11 -6.43
CA LEU A 71 -15.62 -18.68 -6.44
C LEU A 71 -14.51 -17.98 -7.23
N SER A 72 -14.89 -17.18 -8.21
CA SER A 72 -13.97 -16.26 -8.91
C SER A 72 -14.47 -14.83 -8.78
N ILE A 73 -13.62 -13.95 -8.29
CA ILE A 73 -13.94 -12.53 -8.17
C ILE A 73 -13.25 -11.71 -9.26
N GLN A 74 -13.97 -10.73 -9.78
CA GLN A 74 -13.41 -9.72 -10.65
C GLN A 74 -13.03 -8.49 -9.83
N VAL A 75 -11.86 -7.94 -10.08
CA VAL A 75 -11.40 -6.68 -9.48
C VAL A 75 -11.03 -5.70 -10.58
N PRO A 76 -11.24 -4.40 -10.40
CA PRO A 76 -10.83 -3.40 -11.37
C PRO A 76 -9.31 -3.34 -11.48
N GLY A 77 -8.82 -3.10 -12.68
CA GLY A 77 -7.40 -2.96 -13.01
C GLY A 77 -7.13 -3.16 -14.48
N ASN A 78 -5.94 -2.82 -14.92
CA ASN A 78 -5.50 -2.94 -16.31
C ASN A 78 -4.32 -3.91 -16.41
N THR A 79 -4.24 -4.63 -17.50
CA THR A 79 -3.09 -5.44 -17.89
C THR A 79 -2.64 -5.01 -19.29
N PRO A 80 -1.36 -4.60 -19.47
CA PRO A 80 -0.29 -4.52 -18.49
C PRO A 80 -0.51 -3.43 -17.43
N TYR A 81 0.04 -3.64 -16.23
CA TYR A 81 -0.03 -2.66 -15.15
C TYR A 81 0.65 -1.35 -15.53
N ARG A 82 0.19 -0.25 -14.93
CA ARG A 82 0.81 1.05 -15.10
C ARG A 82 2.29 0.98 -14.71
N LYS A 83 3.17 1.49 -15.57
CA LYS A 83 4.60 1.57 -15.26
C LYS A 83 4.83 2.40 -14.01
N TYR A 84 5.59 1.86 -13.07
CA TYR A 84 6.00 2.58 -11.88
C TYR A 84 6.90 3.77 -12.28
N ALA A 85 6.46 4.96 -11.89
CA ALA A 85 7.28 6.17 -12.00
C ALA A 85 8.12 6.30 -10.73
N LYS A 86 9.44 6.21 -10.85
CA LYS A 86 10.34 6.43 -9.70
C LYS A 86 10.10 7.82 -9.12
N THR A 87 9.86 7.89 -7.82
CA THR A 87 9.77 9.16 -7.11
C THR A 87 11.15 9.80 -7.05
N PRO A 88 11.32 11.03 -7.52
CA PRO A 88 12.63 11.72 -7.46
C PRO A 88 12.98 12.20 -6.05
N LEU A 89 12.02 12.08 -5.11
CA LEU A 89 12.20 12.52 -3.73
C LEU A 89 13.02 11.48 -2.97
N ILE A 90 14.18 11.89 -2.52
CA ILE A 90 15.05 11.13 -1.62
C ILE A 90 15.36 11.98 -0.40
N PRO A 91 15.47 11.41 0.80
CA PRO A 91 15.98 12.12 1.96
C PRO A 91 17.40 12.64 1.70
N LYS A 92 17.66 13.89 2.07
CA LYS A 92 18.99 14.47 1.97
C LYS A 92 19.45 14.90 3.37
N ALA A 93 20.68 14.55 3.71
CA ALA A 93 21.29 15.03 4.95
C ALA A 93 21.68 16.51 4.80
N ASP A 94 21.40 17.31 5.82
CA ASP A 94 22.04 18.62 5.95
C ASP A 94 23.47 18.41 6.46
N VAL A 95 24.42 18.62 5.56
CA VAL A 95 25.85 18.37 5.82
C VAL A 95 26.39 19.29 6.93
N SER A 96 25.83 20.51 7.07
CA SER A 96 26.25 21.46 8.07
C SER A 96 25.83 21.06 9.49
N LEU A 97 24.76 20.30 9.62
CA LEU A 97 24.22 19.81 10.90
C LEU A 97 24.65 18.36 11.21
N CYS A 98 25.26 17.68 10.26
CA CYS A 98 25.60 16.27 10.41
C CYS A 98 26.82 16.07 11.31
N THR A 99 26.60 15.49 12.48
CA THR A 99 27.64 15.12 13.44
C THR A 99 28.23 13.72 13.24
N GLU A 100 27.81 13.03 12.18
CA GLU A 100 28.21 11.64 11.87
C GLU A 100 27.89 10.61 12.97
N CYS A 101 26.92 10.90 13.84
CA CYS A 101 26.51 10.02 14.94
C CYS A 101 25.89 8.69 14.49
N LYS A 102 25.60 8.52 13.20
CA LYS A 102 25.04 7.30 12.57
C LYS A 102 23.66 6.88 13.10
N ALA A 103 22.94 7.74 13.79
CA ALA A 103 21.59 7.46 14.26
C ALA A 103 20.65 7.15 13.07
N CYS A 104 20.73 7.93 11.99
CA CYS A 104 19.97 7.73 10.75
C CYS A 104 20.26 6.36 10.10
N VAL A 105 21.53 5.91 10.11
CA VAL A 105 21.91 4.59 9.58
C VAL A 105 21.24 3.48 10.39
N LYS A 106 21.28 3.57 11.72
CA LYS A 106 20.68 2.57 12.61
C LYS A 106 19.16 2.54 12.52
N SER A 107 18.53 3.68 12.27
CA SER A 107 17.07 3.81 12.22
C SER A 107 16.48 3.54 10.82
N CYS A 108 17.30 3.39 9.79
CA CYS A 108 16.81 3.16 8.44
C CYS A 108 16.39 1.69 8.24
N PRO A 109 15.08 1.38 8.12
CA PRO A 109 14.64 -0.01 7.96
C PRO A 109 15.01 -0.61 6.61
N ALA A 110 15.27 0.25 5.62
CA ALA A 110 15.67 -0.16 4.27
C ALA A 110 17.20 -0.31 4.11
N GLY A 111 17.99 0.05 5.12
CA GLY A 111 19.45 0.05 5.02
C GLY A 111 20.02 0.98 3.93
N ALA A 112 19.24 2.00 3.53
CA ALA A 112 19.55 2.84 2.37
C ALA A 112 20.49 4.01 2.68
N ILE A 113 21.04 4.08 3.90
CA ILE A 113 21.98 5.14 4.31
C ILE A 113 23.34 4.52 4.53
N SER A 114 24.34 5.03 3.82
CA SER A 114 25.69 4.50 3.89
C SER A 114 26.26 4.58 5.32
N ALA A 115 26.78 3.47 5.81
CA ALA A 115 27.44 3.42 7.12
C ALA A 115 28.82 4.07 7.12
N GLN A 116 29.47 4.15 5.94
CA GLN A 116 30.76 4.78 5.72
C GLN A 116 30.61 6.30 5.59
N ASP A 117 29.56 6.75 4.90
CA ASP A 117 29.26 8.16 4.72
C ASP A 117 27.74 8.40 4.91
N PRO A 118 27.30 8.73 6.14
CA PRO A 118 25.87 8.95 6.42
C PRO A 118 25.24 10.13 5.67
N LYS A 119 26.04 10.96 5.01
CA LYS A 119 25.58 12.08 4.16
C LYS A 119 25.10 11.60 2.80
N LYS A 120 25.42 10.36 2.42
CA LYS A 120 25.00 9.72 1.18
C LYS A 120 23.83 8.78 1.45
N THR A 121 22.81 8.91 0.61
CA THR A 121 21.68 7.98 0.57
C THR A 121 21.80 7.16 -0.70
N ASP A 122 21.90 5.85 -0.56
CA ASP A 122 21.85 4.92 -1.67
C ASP A 122 20.38 4.65 -2.04
N LYS A 123 20.11 4.49 -3.35
CA LYS A 123 18.78 4.27 -3.89
C LYS A 123 18.43 2.78 -3.89
#